data_fc639dd54af3f2b97a6233eb313d8cd5
#
_entry.id   fc639dd54af3f2b97a6233eb313d8cd5
#
_cell.length_a   1.000
_cell.length_b   1.000
_cell.length_c   1.000
_cell.angle_alpha   90.00
_cell.angle_beta   90.00
_cell.angle_gamma   90.00
#
_symmetry.space_group_name_H-M   'P 1'
#
loop_
_entity.id
_entity.type
_entity.pdbx_description
1 polymer ?
#
loop_
_entity_poly.entity_id
_entity_poly.type
_entity_poly.pdbx_seq_one_letter_code
_entity_poly.pdbx_strand_id
1 'polypeptide(L)'
;KYNVQCTGFQVDMSISSQVKQFGENIISSHHSIDVLVNNAGVFYPGEILKEEDGKLEAMVNTNLYSAYHLTRKIAPLMVERNKGHIFNICSVASIIAYPNGGSYSISKFALLGFSKVLREELKTTGVKVTSVLPGATWSNSWKGVDLPEERLMQAEDIAKLISNALDLSPSATVEEIVIRPQLGDL
;
A
#
# COMPACT_ATOMS: atom_id res chain seq x y z
N LYS A 1 -9.49 -5.65 21.11
CA LYS A 1 -10.76 -5.87 20.42
C LYS A 1 -10.78 -7.25 19.74
N TYR A 2 -9.64 -7.68 19.19
CA TYR A 2 -9.46 -8.96 18.54
C TYR A 2 -8.46 -9.79 19.35
N ASN A 3 -8.75 -11.06 19.59
CA ASN A 3 -7.88 -11.96 20.36
C ASN A 3 -6.78 -12.54 19.44
N VAL A 4 -5.85 -11.66 19.00
CA VAL A 4 -4.73 -12.01 18.13
C VAL A 4 -3.42 -11.51 18.73
N GLN A 5 -2.33 -12.25 18.50
CA GLN A 5 -1.00 -11.78 18.85
C GLN A 5 -0.60 -10.64 17.91
N CYS A 6 -0.08 -9.55 18.47
CA CYS A 6 0.40 -8.39 17.72
C CYS A 6 1.78 -7.98 18.24
N THR A 7 2.75 -7.81 17.34
CA THR A 7 4.08 -7.30 17.66
C THR A 7 4.33 -6.02 16.89
N GLY A 8 4.71 -4.96 17.60
CA GLY A 8 5.03 -3.65 17.02
C GLY A 8 6.53 -3.47 16.82
N PHE A 9 6.90 -2.85 15.69
CA PHE A 9 8.28 -2.43 15.39
C PHE A 9 8.27 -0.93 15.05
N GLN A 10 9.23 -0.19 15.58
CA GLN A 10 9.44 1.21 15.21
C GLN A 10 10.43 1.27 14.05
N VAL A 11 9.98 1.71 12.88
CA VAL A 11 10.77 1.79 11.64
C VAL A 11 10.42 3.07 10.89
N ASP A 12 11.42 3.83 10.48
CA ASP A 12 11.22 4.91 9.51
C ASP A 12 11.19 4.31 8.09
N MET A 13 9.97 4.25 7.53
CA MET A 13 9.74 3.65 6.21
C MET A 13 10.32 4.48 5.05
N SER A 14 10.74 5.72 5.28
CA SER A 14 11.44 6.53 4.27
C SER A 14 12.93 6.16 4.15
N ILE A 15 13.47 5.40 5.11
CA ILE A 15 14.89 5.03 5.17
C ILE A 15 15.07 3.58 4.70
N SER A 16 15.55 3.39 3.48
CA SER A 16 15.69 2.08 2.84
C SER A 16 16.50 1.07 3.66
N SER A 17 17.54 1.51 4.40
CA SER A 17 18.31 0.62 5.26
C SER A 17 17.49 0.08 6.44
N GLN A 18 16.66 0.92 7.07
CA GLN A 18 15.77 0.50 8.14
C GLN A 18 14.69 -0.47 7.64
N VAL A 19 14.12 -0.20 6.45
CA VAL A 19 13.13 -1.11 5.82
C VAL A 19 13.74 -2.48 5.53
N LYS A 20 14.96 -2.53 5.01
CA LYS A 20 15.66 -3.79 4.74
C LYS A 20 15.95 -4.55 6.03
N GLN A 21 16.46 -3.88 7.06
CA GLN A 21 16.71 -4.47 8.37
C GLN A 21 15.42 -4.98 9.03
N PHE A 22 14.32 -4.22 8.92
CA PHE A 22 13.01 -4.66 9.38
C PHE A 22 12.57 -5.96 8.68
N GLY A 23 12.72 -6.04 7.35
CA GLY A 23 12.44 -7.26 6.60
C GLY A 23 13.27 -8.45 7.10
N GLU A 24 14.55 -8.26 7.37
CA GLU A 24 15.44 -9.29 7.94
C GLU A 24 15.01 -9.73 9.33
N ASN A 25 14.61 -8.80 10.19
CA ASN A 25 14.09 -9.11 11.52
C ASN A 25 12.79 -9.93 11.46
N ILE A 26 11.88 -9.60 10.53
CA ILE A 26 10.66 -10.36 10.33
C ILE A 26 10.96 -11.79 9.87
N ILE A 27 11.83 -11.96 8.89
CA ILE A 27 12.23 -13.27 8.37
C ILE A 27 12.87 -14.14 9.45
N SER A 28 13.75 -13.57 10.28
CA SER A 28 14.41 -14.30 11.35
C SER A 28 13.47 -14.70 12.50
N SER A 29 12.38 -13.96 12.69
CA SER A 29 11.42 -14.17 13.78
C SER A 29 10.21 -15.04 13.38
N HIS A 30 9.94 -15.21 12.08
CA HIS A 30 8.77 -15.90 11.58
C HIS A 30 9.14 -16.90 10.49
N HIS A 31 8.74 -18.14 10.65
CA HIS A 31 9.01 -19.21 9.66
C HIS A 31 8.20 -19.03 8.37
N SER A 32 7.08 -18.31 8.43
CA SER A 32 6.22 -18.07 7.27
C SER A 32 5.50 -16.74 7.40
N ILE A 33 5.29 -16.11 6.24
CA ILE A 33 4.49 -14.91 6.09
C ILE A 33 3.46 -15.20 5.00
N ASP A 34 2.18 -15.17 5.36
CA ASP A 34 1.09 -15.48 4.45
C ASP A 34 0.56 -14.24 3.73
N VAL A 35 0.61 -13.08 4.39
CA VAL A 35 0.08 -11.82 3.87
C VAL A 35 1.07 -10.69 4.14
N LEU A 36 1.36 -9.89 3.11
CA LEU A 36 2.10 -8.63 3.21
C LEU A 36 1.17 -7.49 2.77
N VAL A 37 0.97 -6.51 3.65
CA VAL A 37 0.22 -5.29 3.30
C VAL A 37 1.17 -4.09 3.34
N ASN A 38 1.57 -3.61 2.17
CA ASN A 38 2.34 -2.39 2.01
C ASN A 38 1.40 -1.19 2.11
N ASN A 39 1.20 -0.71 3.34
CA ASN A 39 0.26 0.38 3.65
C ASN A 39 0.95 1.71 3.98
N ALA A 40 2.23 1.70 4.34
CA ALA A 40 2.94 2.91 4.69
C ALA A 40 2.92 3.94 3.54
N GLY A 41 2.57 5.17 3.87
CA GLY A 41 2.51 6.23 2.88
C GLY A 41 2.33 7.61 3.51
N VAL A 42 2.79 8.63 2.79
CA VAL A 42 2.62 10.04 3.15
C VAL A 42 2.03 10.81 1.98
N PHE A 43 1.30 11.85 2.30
CA PHE A 43 0.70 12.76 1.35
C PHE A 43 1.11 14.19 1.68
N TYR A 44 1.76 14.85 0.74
CA TYR A 44 2.03 16.29 0.77
C TYR A 44 1.38 16.90 -0.47
N PRO A 45 0.31 17.70 -0.31
CA PRO A 45 -0.33 18.36 -1.45
C PRO A 45 0.60 19.42 -2.03
N GLY A 46 0.58 19.59 -3.34
CA GLY A 46 1.36 20.61 -4.01
C GLY A 46 1.23 20.55 -5.53
N GLU A 47 1.46 21.69 -6.16
CA GLU A 47 1.64 21.79 -7.61
C GLU A 47 3.12 21.58 -7.94
N ILE A 48 3.45 20.75 -8.93
CA ILE A 48 4.83 20.39 -9.29
C ILE A 48 5.75 21.60 -9.44
N LEU A 49 5.24 22.69 -10.03
CA LEU A 49 6.04 23.90 -10.27
C LEU A 49 6.21 24.80 -9.03
N LYS A 50 5.56 24.47 -7.92
CA LYS A 50 5.53 25.30 -6.69
C LYS A 50 5.90 24.52 -5.44
N GLU A 51 5.90 23.19 -5.47
CA GLU A 51 6.28 22.41 -4.30
C GLU A 51 7.78 22.56 -3.97
N GLU A 52 8.10 22.44 -2.70
CA GLU A 52 9.49 22.55 -2.23
C GLU A 52 10.33 21.37 -2.69
N ASP A 53 11.62 21.62 -2.93
CA ASP A 53 12.59 20.56 -3.21
C ASP A 53 12.57 19.47 -2.13
N GLY A 54 12.72 18.22 -2.54
CA GLY A 54 12.70 17.06 -1.64
C GLY A 54 11.33 16.45 -1.39
N LYS A 55 10.22 17.08 -1.82
CA LYS A 55 8.87 16.51 -1.63
C LYS A 55 8.67 15.23 -2.46
N LEU A 56 9.15 15.22 -3.69
CA LEU A 56 9.10 14.01 -4.55
C LEU A 56 9.89 12.88 -3.90
N GLU A 57 11.13 13.13 -3.49
CA GLU A 57 12.00 12.13 -2.87
C GLU A 57 11.39 11.58 -1.59
N ALA A 58 10.84 12.43 -0.72
CA ALA A 58 10.18 12.01 0.51
C ALA A 58 8.99 11.07 0.23
N MET A 59 8.15 11.43 -0.75
CA MET A 59 6.99 10.61 -1.12
C MET A 59 7.40 9.34 -1.86
N VAL A 60 8.37 9.37 -2.76
CA VAL A 60 8.87 8.18 -3.44
C VAL A 60 9.55 7.23 -2.46
N ASN A 61 10.36 7.74 -1.55
CA ASN A 61 11.01 6.92 -0.52
C ASN A 61 9.98 6.19 0.36
N THR A 62 8.95 6.91 0.83
CA THR A 62 7.95 6.33 1.73
C THR A 62 6.90 5.50 0.99
N ASN A 63 6.35 6.01 -0.12
CA ASN A 63 5.20 5.38 -0.77
C ASN A 63 5.61 4.23 -1.72
N LEU A 64 6.81 4.29 -2.31
CA LEU A 64 7.28 3.29 -3.28
C LEU A 64 8.44 2.45 -2.75
N TYR A 65 9.56 3.09 -2.34
CA TYR A 65 10.75 2.33 -1.99
C TYR A 65 10.58 1.48 -0.73
N SER A 66 9.74 1.92 0.22
CA SER A 66 9.37 1.08 1.37
C SER A 66 8.75 -0.24 0.92
N ALA A 67 7.71 -0.17 0.08
CA ALA A 67 7.02 -1.34 -0.47
C ALA A 67 7.97 -2.20 -1.32
N TYR A 68 8.76 -1.59 -2.19
CA TYR A 68 9.72 -2.28 -3.04
C TYR A 68 10.76 -3.06 -2.22
N HIS A 69 11.40 -2.42 -1.24
CA HIS A 69 12.44 -3.07 -0.46
C HIS A 69 11.89 -4.15 0.47
N LEU A 70 10.76 -3.90 1.14
CA LEU A 70 10.16 -4.89 2.02
C LEU A 70 9.64 -6.09 1.24
N THR A 71 8.97 -5.87 0.11
CA THR A 71 8.50 -6.96 -0.76
C THR A 71 9.67 -7.83 -1.25
N ARG A 72 10.77 -7.24 -1.67
CA ARG A 72 11.96 -8.00 -2.11
C ARG A 72 12.58 -8.87 -1.02
N LYS A 73 12.38 -8.51 0.26
CA LYS A 73 12.81 -9.35 1.38
C LYS A 73 11.80 -10.45 1.68
N ILE A 74 10.52 -10.17 1.64
CA ILE A 74 9.46 -11.08 2.10
C ILE A 74 8.99 -12.05 1.00
N ALA A 75 8.80 -11.55 -0.24
CA ALA A 75 8.21 -12.34 -1.32
C ALA A 75 8.96 -13.65 -1.64
N PRO A 76 10.31 -13.73 -1.57
CA PRO A 76 11.01 -15.01 -1.79
C PRO A 76 10.51 -16.15 -0.90
N LEU A 77 10.19 -15.87 0.37
CA LEU A 77 9.65 -16.90 1.28
C LEU A 77 8.24 -17.37 0.88
N MET A 78 7.43 -16.46 0.33
CA MET A 78 6.12 -16.80 -0.20
C MET A 78 6.26 -17.67 -1.47
N VAL A 79 7.18 -17.30 -2.36
CA VAL A 79 7.48 -18.03 -3.60
C VAL A 79 7.96 -19.46 -3.30
N GLU A 80 8.88 -19.63 -2.36
CA GLU A 80 9.39 -20.95 -1.93
C GLU A 80 8.27 -21.87 -1.44
N ARG A 81 7.28 -21.30 -0.77
CA ARG A 81 6.11 -22.02 -0.26
C ARG A 81 4.98 -22.17 -1.28
N ASN A 82 5.09 -21.56 -2.46
CA ASN A 82 4.02 -21.46 -3.47
C ASN A 82 2.71 -20.91 -2.87
N LYS A 83 2.80 -19.98 -1.91
CA LYS A 83 1.65 -19.44 -1.20
C LYS A 83 1.97 -18.09 -0.59
N GLY A 84 1.11 -17.10 -0.86
CA GLY A 84 1.17 -15.78 -0.26
C GLY A 84 0.24 -14.79 -0.95
N HIS A 85 0.00 -13.65 -0.30
CA HIS A 85 -0.76 -12.57 -0.90
C HIS A 85 -0.14 -11.23 -0.51
N ILE A 86 0.21 -10.43 -1.50
CA ILE A 86 0.78 -9.10 -1.33
C ILE A 86 -0.27 -8.06 -1.71
N PHE A 87 -0.57 -7.15 -0.80
CA PHE A 87 -1.45 -6.00 -1.04
C PHE A 87 -0.62 -4.72 -1.04
N ASN A 88 -0.71 -3.95 -2.10
CA ASN A 88 -0.13 -2.62 -2.17
C ASN A 88 -1.24 -1.57 -2.08
N ILE A 89 -1.19 -0.74 -1.04
CA ILE A 89 -2.17 0.34 -0.85
C ILE A 89 -1.77 1.52 -1.72
N CYS A 90 -2.28 1.48 -2.94
CA CYS A 90 -2.17 2.52 -3.95
C CYS A 90 -3.11 3.71 -3.62
N SER A 91 -3.72 4.30 -4.62
CA SER A 91 -4.73 5.37 -4.49
C SER A 91 -5.47 5.52 -5.83
N VAL A 92 -6.62 6.17 -5.85
CA VAL A 92 -7.18 6.70 -7.10
C VAL A 92 -6.21 7.65 -7.79
N ALA A 93 -5.34 8.31 -7.03
CA ALA A 93 -4.21 9.10 -7.55
C ALA A 93 -3.17 8.26 -8.31
N SER A 94 -3.26 6.94 -8.33
CA SER A 94 -2.43 6.05 -9.15
C SER A 94 -2.92 5.91 -10.59
N ILE A 95 -4.14 6.35 -10.87
CA ILE A 95 -4.79 6.23 -12.20
C ILE A 95 -5.37 7.56 -12.70
N ILE A 96 -5.52 8.55 -11.83
CA ILE A 96 -6.06 9.87 -12.17
C ILE A 96 -5.14 10.94 -11.59
N ALA A 97 -4.64 11.82 -12.45
CA ALA A 97 -3.96 13.04 -12.01
C ALA A 97 -5.01 14.11 -11.65
N TYR A 98 -4.76 14.87 -10.60
CA TYR A 98 -5.67 15.93 -10.15
C TYR A 98 -4.86 17.16 -9.69
N PRO A 99 -5.46 18.35 -9.65
CA PRO A 99 -4.80 19.56 -9.14
C PRO A 99 -4.28 19.36 -7.71
N ASN A 100 -3.12 19.89 -7.40
CA ASN A 100 -2.40 19.68 -6.12
C ASN A 100 -2.02 18.22 -5.80
N GLY A 101 -2.17 17.30 -6.75
CA GLY A 101 -1.71 15.91 -6.61
C GLY A 101 -0.20 15.74 -6.75
N GLY A 102 0.46 16.62 -7.50
CA GLY A 102 1.91 16.76 -7.63
C GLY A 102 2.73 15.47 -7.52
N SER A 103 3.77 15.54 -6.73
CA SER A 103 4.67 14.40 -6.46
C SER A 103 3.98 13.21 -5.78
N TYR A 104 2.85 13.43 -5.09
CA TYR A 104 2.06 12.32 -4.54
C TYR A 104 1.52 11.42 -5.64
N SER A 105 0.86 12.00 -6.66
CA SER A 105 0.36 11.21 -7.79
C SER A 105 1.48 10.45 -8.47
N ILE A 106 2.64 11.10 -8.72
CA ILE A 106 3.82 10.43 -9.29
C ILE A 106 4.20 9.19 -8.46
N SER A 107 4.31 9.32 -7.14
CA SER A 107 4.66 8.21 -6.25
C SER A 107 3.63 7.08 -6.29
N LYS A 108 2.35 7.40 -6.39
CA LYS A 108 1.25 6.41 -6.43
C LYS A 108 1.09 5.75 -7.80
N PHE A 109 1.31 6.46 -8.91
CA PHE A 109 1.45 5.85 -10.24
C PHE A 109 2.61 4.85 -10.27
N ALA A 110 3.76 5.23 -9.70
CA ALA A 110 4.92 4.35 -9.62
C ALA A 110 4.66 3.09 -8.77
N LEU A 111 3.94 3.21 -7.63
CA LEU A 111 3.55 2.07 -6.80
C LEU A 111 2.59 1.12 -7.54
N LEU A 112 1.64 1.65 -8.32
CA LEU A 112 0.77 0.82 -9.15
C LEU A 112 1.56 0.12 -10.26
N GLY A 113 2.49 0.82 -10.90
CA GLY A 113 3.41 0.22 -11.88
C GLY A 113 4.22 -0.93 -11.28
N PHE A 114 4.79 -0.73 -10.10
CA PHE A 114 5.47 -1.78 -9.34
C PHE A 114 4.55 -2.98 -9.06
N SER A 115 3.31 -2.73 -8.63
CA SER A 115 2.33 -3.79 -8.35
C SER A 115 2.01 -4.63 -9.59
N LYS A 116 1.82 -3.99 -10.74
CA LYS A 116 1.52 -4.67 -12.02
C LYS A 116 2.68 -5.54 -12.48
N VAL A 117 3.91 -5.02 -12.41
CA VAL A 117 5.12 -5.80 -12.74
C VAL A 117 5.25 -6.99 -11.79
N LEU A 118 5.11 -6.76 -10.48
CA LEU A 118 5.19 -7.83 -9.48
C LEU A 118 4.12 -8.91 -9.70
N ARG A 119 2.88 -8.52 -10.04
CA ARG A 119 1.80 -9.46 -10.36
C ARG A 119 2.16 -10.34 -11.56
N GLU A 120 2.72 -9.74 -12.61
CA GLU A 120 3.13 -10.48 -13.81
C GLU A 120 4.26 -11.47 -13.52
N GLU A 121 5.26 -11.05 -12.74
CA GLU A 121 6.39 -11.90 -12.36
C GLU A 121 5.98 -13.07 -11.44
N LEU A 122 4.99 -12.86 -10.56
CA LEU A 122 4.60 -13.85 -9.55
C LEU A 122 3.41 -14.73 -9.95
N LYS A 123 2.77 -14.52 -11.09
CA LYS A 123 1.52 -15.22 -11.48
C LYS A 123 1.62 -16.76 -11.54
N THR A 124 2.83 -17.30 -11.71
CA THR A 124 3.08 -18.74 -11.80
C THR A 124 3.61 -19.33 -10.48
N THR A 125 3.74 -18.52 -9.43
CA THR A 125 4.39 -18.92 -8.17
C THR A 125 3.40 -19.21 -7.03
N GLY A 126 2.09 -19.18 -7.28
CA GLY A 126 1.07 -19.28 -6.24
C GLY A 126 0.96 -18.04 -5.33
N VAL A 127 1.77 -17.01 -5.55
CA VAL A 127 1.71 -15.73 -4.81
C VAL A 127 0.80 -14.75 -5.54
N LYS A 128 -0.22 -14.27 -4.84
CA LYS A 128 -1.16 -13.27 -5.37
C LYS A 128 -0.65 -11.84 -5.11
N VAL A 129 -0.98 -10.93 -6.00
CA VAL A 129 -0.70 -9.49 -5.82
C VAL A 129 -1.96 -8.69 -6.12
N THR A 130 -2.37 -7.85 -5.18
CA THR A 130 -3.54 -6.98 -5.30
C THR A 130 -3.15 -5.53 -5.06
N SER A 131 -3.52 -4.66 -5.99
CA SER A 131 -3.46 -3.21 -5.83
C SER A 131 -4.79 -2.72 -5.27
N VAL A 132 -4.76 -2.04 -4.12
CA VAL A 132 -5.95 -1.40 -3.55
C VAL A 132 -5.86 0.10 -3.83
N LEU A 133 -6.85 0.66 -4.50
CA LEU A 133 -6.88 2.06 -4.96
C LEU A 133 -8.01 2.83 -4.27
N PRO A 134 -7.81 3.24 -3.00
CA PRO A 134 -8.81 4.02 -2.29
C PRO A 134 -8.87 5.46 -2.81
N GLY A 135 -10.07 6.01 -2.86
CA GLY A 135 -10.31 7.45 -2.85
C GLY A 135 -10.20 8.03 -1.44
N ALA A 136 -10.85 9.16 -1.21
CA ALA A 136 -10.80 9.87 0.06
C ALA A 136 -11.31 8.99 1.23
N THR A 137 -10.40 8.67 2.15
CA THR A 137 -10.63 7.77 3.29
C THR A 137 -10.28 8.49 4.57
N TRP A 138 -11.12 8.39 5.60
CA TRP A 138 -10.90 9.01 6.88
C TRP A 138 -9.58 8.53 7.52
N SER A 139 -8.67 9.47 7.70
CA SER A 139 -7.32 9.21 8.22
C SER A 139 -6.72 10.50 8.79
N ASN A 140 -5.53 10.41 9.36
CA ASN A 140 -4.79 11.59 9.83
C ASN A 140 -4.51 12.64 8.72
N SER A 141 -4.56 12.26 7.45
CA SER A 141 -4.39 13.18 6.32
C SER A 141 -5.54 14.21 6.22
N TRP A 142 -6.69 13.93 6.81
CA TRP A 142 -7.87 14.80 6.85
C TRP A 142 -8.01 15.57 8.16
N LYS A 143 -7.05 15.45 9.07
CA LYS A 143 -7.10 16.13 10.37
C LYS A 143 -7.09 17.65 10.20
N GLY A 144 -8.12 18.32 10.70
CA GLY A 144 -8.30 19.76 10.59
C GLY A 144 -9.08 20.23 9.35
N VAL A 145 -9.52 19.32 8.49
CA VAL A 145 -10.44 19.61 7.39
C VAL A 145 -11.87 19.53 7.94
N ASP A 146 -12.67 20.59 7.74
CA ASP A 146 -14.07 20.65 8.17
C ASP A 146 -14.96 19.94 7.14
N LEU A 147 -15.14 18.64 7.33
CA LEU A 147 -15.99 17.78 6.50
C LEU A 147 -16.82 16.85 7.38
N PRO A 148 -18.07 16.56 7.00
CA PRO A 148 -18.84 15.51 7.65
C PRO A 148 -18.13 14.16 7.54
N GLU A 149 -18.11 13.38 8.64
CA GLU A 149 -17.40 12.10 8.69
C GLU A 149 -17.90 11.13 7.60
N GLU A 150 -19.20 11.13 7.34
CA GLU A 150 -19.87 10.32 6.31
C GLU A 150 -19.49 10.70 4.87
N ARG A 151 -18.82 11.84 4.66
CA ARG A 151 -18.34 12.28 3.35
C ARG A 151 -17.15 11.45 2.86
N LEU A 152 -16.43 10.84 3.78
CA LEU A 152 -15.24 10.04 3.53
C LEU A 152 -15.52 8.55 3.80
N MET A 153 -14.81 7.68 3.11
CA MET A 153 -14.86 6.23 3.42
C MET A 153 -14.22 5.96 4.77
N GLN A 154 -14.68 4.90 5.43
CA GLN A 154 -14.04 4.40 6.64
C GLN A 154 -12.88 3.44 6.29
N ALA A 155 -11.81 3.47 7.07
CA ALA A 155 -10.66 2.57 6.88
C ALA A 155 -11.06 1.09 6.98
N GLU A 156 -12.09 0.79 7.77
CA GLU A 156 -12.67 -0.53 7.93
C GLU A 156 -13.24 -1.11 6.62
N ASP A 157 -13.73 -0.28 5.72
CA ASP A 157 -14.27 -0.75 4.44
C ASP A 157 -13.15 -1.29 3.56
N ILE A 158 -11.98 -0.63 3.56
CA ILE A 158 -10.79 -1.11 2.88
C ILE A 158 -10.29 -2.42 3.51
N ALA A 159 -10.26 -2.49 4.84
CA ALA A 159 -9.82 -3.69 5.55
C ALA A 159 -10.74 -4.89 5.26
N LYS A 160 -12.07 -4.69 5.17
CA LYS A 160 -13.04 -5.73 4.77
C LYS A 160 -12.78 -6.25 3.35
N LEU A 161 -12.49 -5.35 2.39
CA LEU A 161 -12.19 -5.75 1.01
C LEU A 161 -10.91 -6.59 0.93
N ILE A 162 -9.86 -6.22 1.67
CA ILE A 162 -8.63 -7.00 1.79
C ILE A 162 -8.92 -8.38 2.38
N SER A 163 -9.69 -8.44 3.48
CA SER A 163 -10.07 -9.70 4.12
C SER A 163 -10.86 -10.60 3.17
N ASN A 164 -11.85 -10.06 2.46
CA ASN A 164 -12.64 -10.83 1.50
C ASN A 164 -11.80 -11.34 0.32
N ALA A 165 -10.79 -10.59 -0.12
CA ALA A 165 -9.89 -11.03 -1.18
C ALA A 165 -8.98 -12.20 -0.74
N LEU A 166 -8.72 -12.35 0.56
CA LEU A 166 -7.97 -13.49 1.12
C LEU A 166 -8.78 -14.80 1.10
N ASP A 167 -10.11 -14.71 1.19
CA ASP A 167 -11.02 -15.87 1.21
C ASP A 167 -11.26 -16.49 -0.17
N LEU A 168 -10.75 -15.87 -1.24
CA LEU A 168 -10.90 -16.40 -2.60
C LEU A 168 -10.05 -17.65 -2.83
N SER A 169 -10.57 -18.53 -3.66
CA SER A 169 -9.88 -19.77 -4.06
C SER A 169 -8.48 -19.50 -4.61
N PRO A 170 -7.56 -20.46 -4.58
CA PRO A 170 -6.21 -20.30 -5.13
C PRO A 170 -6.19 -19.90 -6.62
N SER A 171 -7.20 -20.29 -7.39
CA SER A 171 -7.29 -20.00 -8.83
C SER A 171 -7.76 -18.57 -9.16
N ALA A 172 -8.25 -17.82 -8.17
CA ALA A 172 -8.75 -16.45 -8.37
C ALA A 172 -7.83 -15.42 -7.73
N THR A 173 -7.54 -14.34 -8.44
CA THR A 173 -6.81 -13.17 -7.92
C THR A 173 -7.59 -11.91 -8.24
N VAL A 174 -7.86 -11.10 -7.23
CA VAL A 174 -8.30 -9.72 -7.43
C VAL A 174 -7.06 -8.88 -7.71
N GLU A 175 -6.92 -8.37 -8.90
CA GLU A 175 -5.72 -7.61 -9.29
C GLU A 175 -5.80 -6.15 -8.86
N GLU A 176 -6.98 -5.54 -9.00
CA GLU A 176 -7.22 -4.16 -8.60
C GLU A 176 -8.56 -4.03 -7.86
N ILE A 177 -8.56 -3.28 -6.76
CA ILE A 177 -9.75 -2.89 -6.02
C ILE A 177 -9.82 -1.35 -6.05
N VAL A 178 -10.72 -0.80 -6.83
CA VAL A 178 -11.00 0.63 -6.82
C VAL A 178 -12.21 0.88 -5.93
N ILE A 179 -12.02 1.68 -4.88
CA ILE A 179 -13.09 2.06 -3.95
C ILE A 179 -13.08 3.57 -3.72
N ARG A 180 -14.22 4.21 -3.83
CA ARG A 180 -14.37 5.67 -3.73
C ARG A 180 -15.54 6.03 -2.82
N PRO A 181 -15.55 7.23 -2.23
CA PRO A 181 -16.73 7.72 -1.52
C PRO A 181 -17.96 7.68 -2.41
N GLN A 182 -19.13 7.38 -1.83
CA GLN A 182 -20.39 7.28 -2.58
C GLN A 182 -20.69 8.56 -3.38
N LEU A 183 -20.31 9.72 -2.86
CA LEU A 183 -20.50 11.01 -3.52
C LEU A 183 -19.33 11.43 -4.43
N GLY A 184 -18.42 10.51 -4.74
CA GLY A 184 -17.22 10.79 -5.52
C GLY A 184 -16.07 11.37 -4.67
N ASP A 185 -14.93 11.67 -5.32
CA ASP A 185 -13.78 12.28 -4.65
C ASP A 185 -14.04 13.77 -4.32
N LEU A 186 -13.11 14.37 -3.56
CA LEU A 186 -13.14 15.78 -3.12
C LEU A 186 -12.26 16.62 -4.04
#